data_22599398a0bfcf070288fd63c54c4b05
#
_entry.id   22599398a0bfcf070288fd63c54c4b05
#
_cell.length_a   1.000
_cell.length_b   1.000
_cell.length_c   1.000
_cell.angle_alpha   90.00
_cell.angle_beta   90.00
_cell.angle_gamma   90.00
#
_symmetry.space_group_name_H-M   'P 1'
#
loop_
_entity.id
_entity.type
_entity.pdbx_description
1 polymer ?
#
loop_
_entity_poly.entity_id
_entity_poly.type
_entity_poly.pdbx_seq_one_letter_code
_entity_poly.pdbx_strand_id
1 'polypeptide(L)'
;MMSMGRWRWQGAALAAAAVTAGVALHAGEAGAQERFNPRNGLVTTGPFYRFTAAARLNPIGLFLDFRGGYRHRLFNSPTRSVLLRNTYAAIAGSVVLSPAFVRPGVVAEFQPLALLNLQVSYERIWWFLGGTWGHMQTYDSVAANWSSLSLNDAAKMNAVAGTGQQVTLQGTLQARVGQTLAIRNTFRAVRQWYDTDSFPAGRPRALYYNPFYDSIERTDGWVVVNDLDVIATLTDLGTNIGLRYSVVAPLLGDLGRSDVDTTTHRLGPIVSYTFRERRHSWLNAPTLFVLAQWWIVNQWRTGNTETNSVTQWAPMFILGFSFRGDA
;
A
#
# COMPACT_ATOMS: atom_id res chain seq x y z
N MET A 1 -22.71 -34.25 -15.25
CA MET A 1 -21.47 -34.40 -14.47
C MET A 1 -20.34 -33.92 -15.38
N MET A 2 -20.11 -32.60 -15.47
CA MET A 2 -19.06 -32.00 -16.30
C MET A 2 -18.26 -31.05 -15.45
N SER A 3 -16.94 -31.21 -15.47
CA SER A 3 -15.93 -30.69 -14.58
C SER A 3 -15.78 -29.16 -14.67
N MET A 4 -16.07 -28.47 -13.57
CA MET A 4 -15.78 -27.04 -13.35
C MET A 4 -14.34 -26.81 -12.83
N GLY A 5 -13.35 -27.47 -13.42
CA GLY A 5 -11.96 -27.43 -12.91
C GLY A 5 -10.99 -26.46 -13.63
N ARG A 6 -11.43 -25.76 -14.70
CA ARG A 6 -10.47 -25.08 -15.60
C ARG A 6 -10.32 -23.55 -15.43
N TRP A 7 -11.14 -22.88 -14.64
CA TRP A 7 -11.14 -21.40 -14.57
C TRP A 7 -10.21 -20.81 -13.50
N ARG A 8 -9.74 -21.63 -12.55
CA ARG A 8 -8.89 -21.14 -11.44
C ARG A 8 -7.44 -20.81 -11.82
N TRP A 9 -6.93 -21.26 -12.97
CA TRP A 9 -5.54 -21.05 -13.38
C TRP A 9 -5.33 -19.91 -14.39
N GLN A 10 -6.38 -19.42 -15.00
CA GLN A 10 -6.26 -18.34 -16.00
C GLN A 10 -6.02 -16.96 -15.37
N GLY A 11 -6.49 -16.73 -14.14
CA GLY A 11 -6.20 -15.49 -13.41
C GLY A 11 -4.73 -15.36 -12.97
N ALA A 12 -4.11 -16.47 -12.59
CA ALA A 12 -2.69 -16.49 -12.20
C ALA A 12 -1.75 -16.34 -13.42
N ALA A 13 -2.15 -16.83 -14.58
CA ALA A 13 -1.36 -16.73 -15.82
C ALA A 13 -1.38 -15.31 -16.41
N LEU A 14 -2.48 -14.56 -16.27
CA LEU A 14 -2.56 -13.15 -16.69
C LEU A 14 -1.73 -12.23 -15.79
N ALA A 15 -1.65 -12.53 -14.49
CA ALA A 15 -0.75 -11.82 -13.58
C ALA A 15 0.74 -12.07 -13.91
N ALA A 16 1.09 -13.28 -14.33
CA ALA A 16 2.46 -13.63 -14.73
C ALA A 16 2.86 -13.03 -16.10
N ALA A 17 1.91 -12.92 -17.05
CA ALA A 17 2.18 -12.35 -18.37
C ALA A 17 2.40 -10.82 -18.33
N ALA A 18 1.81 -10.11 -17.37
CA ALA A 18 2.06 -8.68 -17.16
C ALA A 18 3.48 -8.40 -16.63
N VAL A 19 4.12 -9.37 -16.00
CA VAL A 19 5.49 -9.26 -15.48
C VAL A 19 6.55 -9.35 -16.58
N THR A 20 6.29 -10.10 -17.66
CA THR A 20 7.26 -10.32 -18.73
C THR A 20 7.35 -9.22 -19.78
N ALA A 21 6.31 -8.40 -19.95
CA ALA A 21 6.33 -7.28 -20.89
C ALA A 21 7.07 -6.02 -20.39
N GLY A 22 7.39 -5.94 -19.07
CA GLY A 22 7.99 -4.77 -18.44
C GLY A 22 9.52 -4.65 -18.52
N VAL A 23 10.22 -5.65 -19.07
CA VAL A 23 11.69 -5.74 -18.97
C VAL A 23 12.44 -4.75 -19.88
N ALA A 24 11.77 -4.10 -20.83
CA ALA A 24 12.42 -3.20 -21.80
C ALA A 24 12.36 -1.69 -21.46
N LEU A 25 11.80 -1.30 -20.31
CA LEU A 25 11.52 0.11 -20.02
C LEU A 25 12.38 0.65 -18.86
N HIS A 26 13.02 1.80 -19.09
CA HIS A 26 14.01 2.42 -18.19
C HIS A 26 13.42 3.07 -16.93
N ALA A 27 14.16 2.98 -15.84
CA ALA A 27 13.82 3.42 -14.48
C ALA A 27 13.37 4.89 -14.32
N GLY A 28 12.21 5.11 -13.77
CA GLY A 28 11.53 6.42 -13.79
C GLY A 28 11.49 7.25 -12.50
N GLU A 29 11.81 6.72 -11.32
CA GLU A 29 11.99 7.59 -10.14
C GLU A 29 13.35 8.30 -10.12
N ALA A 30 14.34 7.77 -10.83
CA ALA A 30 15.66 8.39 -10.96
C ALA A 30 15.60 9.82 -11.50
N GLY A 31 14.67 10.12 -12.39
CA GLY A 31 14.60 11.46 -13.00
C GLY A 31 13.93 12.54 -12.16
N ALA A 32 12.98 12.20 -11.29
CA ALA A 32 12.48 13.14 -10.28
C ALA A 32 13.51 13.30 -9.15
N GLN A 33 14.23 12.24 -8.81
CA GLN A 33 15.33 12.25 -7.84
C GLN A 33 16.57 13.00 -8.38
N GLU A 34 16.89 12.92 -9.69
CA GLU A 34 18.02 13.65 -10.29
C GLU A 34 17.89 15.16 -10.16
N ARG A 35 16.67 15.69 -10.14
CA ARG A 35 16.43 17.14 -9.93
C ARG A 35 16.58 17.58 -8.48
N PHE A 36 16.46 16.65 -7.53
CA PHE A 36 16.41 16.95 -6.10
C PHE A 36 17.67 16.57 -5.33
N ASN A 37 18.65 15.95 -5.97
CA ASN A 37 19.94 15.69 -5.34
C ASN A 37 21.01 16.62 -5.88
N PRO A 38 21.52 17.57 -5.08
CA PRO A 38 22.55 18.51 -5.51
C PRO A 38 23.89 17.84 -5.88
N ARG A 39 24.04 16.52 -5.62
CA ARG A 39 25.20 15.70 -5.95
C ARG A 39 24.93 14.72 -7.10
N ASN A 40 24.36 15.18 -8.22
CA ASN A 40 24.10 14.39 -9.44
C ASN A 40 23.01 13.33 -9.34
N GLY A 41 22.01 13.48 -8.49
CA GLY A 41 20.86 12.56 -8.43
C GLY A 41 21.16 11.16 -7.88
N LEU A 42 22.31 10.95 -7.28
CA LEU A 42 22.73 9.65 -6.77
C LEU A 42 22.29 9.48 -5.31
N VAL A 43 21.82 8.28 -4.99
CA VAL A 43 21.56 7.87 -3.60
C VAL A 43 22.87 7.99 -2.80
N THR A 44 22.83 8.68 -1.66
CA THR A 44 23.97 8.83 -0.75
C THR A 44 24.02 7.71 0.26
N THR A 45 25.23 7.33 0.68
CA THR A 45 25.42 6.50 1.87
C THR A 45 25.29 7.40 3.09
N GLY A 46 24.45 7.02 4.04
CA GLY A 46 24.23 7.80 5.27
C GLY A 46 22.86 7.57 5.88
N PRO A 47 22.57 8.30 6.97
CA PRO A 47 21.24 8.27 7.56
C PRO A 47 20.21 8.91 6.64
N PHE A 48 18.99 8.38 6.71
CA PHE A 48 17.86 8.90 5.96
C PHE A 48 16.58 8.84 6.80
N TYR A 49 15.62 9.65 6.44
CA TYR A 49 14.27 9.56 6.99
C TYR A 49 13.22 9.81 5.91
N ARG A 50 12.00 9.32 6.17
CA ARG A 50 10.81 9.56 5.37
C ARG A 50 9.62 9.71 6.29
N PHE A 51 8.76 10.66 5.98
CA PHE A 51 7.51 10.89 6.66
C PHE A 51 6.37 10.95 5.65
N THR A 52 5.23 10.37 5.98
CA THR A 52 3.99 10.49 5.21
C THR A 52 2.82 10.66 6.19
N ALA A 53 2.00 11.66 5.95
CA ALA A 53 0.71 11.84 6.59
C ALA A 53 -0.37 11.74 5.53
N ALA A 54 -1.44 10.97 5.78
CA ALA A 54 -2.55 10.91 4.85
C ALA A 54 -3.88 10.76 5.57
N ALA A 55 -4.87 11.47 5.06
CA ALA A 55 -6.28 11.34 5.41
C ALA A 55 -7.01 10.65 4.28
N ARG A 56 -7.92 9.76 4.63
CA ARG A 56 -8.75 9.02 3.69
C ARG A 56 -10.22 9.21 4.02
N LEU A 57 -11.02 9.36 2.97
CA LEU A 57 -12.48 9.30 3.01
C LEU A 57 -12.92 8.05 2.24
N ASN A 58 -14.01 7.47 2.69
CA ASN A 58 -14.67 6.31 2.11
C ASN A 58 -13.75 5.08 1.93
N PRO A 59 -13.47 4.30 2.98
CA PRO A 59 -13.80 4.57 4.37
C PRO A 59 -12.89 5.63 5.00
N ILE A 60 -13.39 6.26 6.05
CA ILE A 60 -12.65 7.31 6.74
C ILE A 60 -11.44 6.74 7.48
N GLY A 61 -10.33 7.44 7.41
CA GLY A 61 -9.08 7.03 8.07
C GLY A 61 -8.05 8.14 8.09
N LEU A 62 -7.17 8.07 9.05
CA LEU A 62 -5.98 8.92 9.17
C LEU A 62 -4.79 8.04 9.52
N PHE A 63 -3.65 8.27 8.88
CA PHE A 63 -2.41 7.64 9.29
C PHE A 63 -1.20 8.55 9.10
N LEU A 64 -0.21 8.31 9.93
CA LEU A 64 1.13 8.87 9.88
C LEU A 64 2.10 7.71 9.74
N ASP A 65 2.98 7.73 8.75
CA ASP A 65 4.06 6.76 8.56
C ASP A 65 5.39 7.51 8.69
N PHE A 66 6.20 7.10 9.65
CA PHE A 66 7.56 7.59 9.83
C PHE A 66 8.53 6.43 9.68
N ARG A 67 9.60 6.66 8.93
CA ARG A 67 10.75 5.74 8.79
C ARG A 67 12.04 6.51 8.95
N GLY A 68 12.96 5.97 9.72
CA GLY A 68 14.30 6.51 9.90
C GLY A 68 15.33 5.41 9.97
N GLY A 69 16.44 5.55 9.29
CA GLY A 69 17.43 4.49 9.20
C GLY A 69 18.74 4.89 8.56
N TYR A 70 19.48 3.88 8.15
CA TYR A 70 20.74 4.02 7.46
C TYR A 70 20.70 3.30 6.12
N ARG A 71 21.25 3.95 5.11
CA ARG A 71 21.34 3.44 3.75
C ARG A 71 22.80 3.38 3.31
N HIS A 72 23.18 2.28 2.71
CA HIS A 72 24.48 2.06 2.11
C HIS A 72 24.34 1.91 0.60
N ARG A 73 25.01 2.76 -0.15
CA ARG A 73 25.07 2.69 -1.60
C ARG A 73 25.98 1.53 -2.02
N LEU A 74 25.51 0.69 -2.96
CA LEU A 74 26.25 -0.52 -3.37
C LEU A 74 27.41 -0.22 -4.30
N PHE A 75 27.28 0.77 -5.19
CA PHE A 75 28.31 1.15 -6.15
C PHE A 75 28.68 2.62 -6.03
N ASN A 76 29.92 2.91 -5.70
CA ASN A 76 30.41 4.27 -5.46
C ASN A 76 30.82 5.01 -6.74
N SER A 77 31.09 4.30 -7.83
CA SER A 77 31.47 4.91 -9.09
C SER A 77 30.25 5.39 -9.87
N PRO A 78 30.32 6.57 -10.53
CA PRO A 78 29.30 6.98 -11.49
C PRO A 78 29.36 6.00 -12.68
N THR A 79 28.59 4.93 -12.58
CA THR A 79 28.53 3.93 -13.65
C THR A 79 27.84 4.55 -14.86
N ARG A 80 28.31 4.26 -16.06
CA ARG A 80 27.63 4.64 -17.31
C ARG A 80 26.27 3.96 -17.44
N SER A 81 26.04 2.86 -16.69
CA SER A 81 24.78 2.15 -16.70
C SER A 81 23.72 2.84 -15.85
N VAL A 82 22.64 3.27 -16.48
CA VAL A 82 21.45 3.81 -15.83
C VAL A 82 20.85 2.82 -14.81
N LEU A 83 20.96 1.52 -15.07
CA LEU A 83 20.42 0.46 -14.22
C LEU A 83 21.13 0.35 -12.86
N LEU A 84 22.41 0.77 -12.78
CA LEU A 84 23.19 0.66 -11.55
C LEU A 84 23.33 1.97 -10.77
N ARG A 85 22.71 3.05 -11.24
CA ARG A 85 22.91 4.38 -10.65
C ARG A 85 22.38 4.51 -9.22
N ASN A 86 21.24 3.96 -8.90
CA ASN A 86 20.56 4.14 -7.61
C ASN A 86 20.42 2.83 -6.83
N THR A 87 21.51 2.08 -6.77
CA THR A 87 21.54 0.79 -6.07
C THR A 87 21.96 0.98 -4.62
N TYR A 88 21.22 0.39 -3.71
CA TYR A 88 21.50 0.49 -2.28
C TYR A 88 20.93 -0.68 -1.47
N ALA A 89 21.44 -0.85 -0.27
CA ALA A 89 20.82 -1.62 0.81
C ALA A 89 20.54 -0.66 1.98
N ALA A 90 19.42 -0.82 2.65
CA ALA A 90 19.06 0.01 3.79
C ALA A 90 18.36 -0.79 4.88
N ILE A 91 18.50 -0.30 6.11
CA ILE A 91 17.74 -0.76 7.27
C ILE A 91 17.14 0.46 7.97
N ALA A 92 15.87 0.36 8.38
CA ALA A 92 15.16 1.44 9.03
C ALA A 92 14.27 0.92 10.16
N GLY A 93 14.11 1.72 11.21
CA GLY A 93 12.95 1.65 12.09
C GLY A 93 11.76 2.32 11.41
N SER A 94 10.56 1.80 11.65
CA SER A 94 9.32 2.37 11.16
C SER A 94 8.28 2.46 12.27
N VAL A 95 7.41 3.45 12.18
CA VAL A 95 6.21 3.52 13.00
C VAL A 95 5.06 4.06 12.17
N VAL A 96 3.95 3.33 12.16
CA VAL A 96 2.68 3.81 11.61
C VAL A 96 1.73 4.10 12.76
N LEU A 97 1.18 5.29 12.76
CA LEU A 97 0.22 5.76 13.76
C LEU A 97 -1.12 6.02 13.09
N SER A 98 -2.18 5.56 13.71
CA SER A 98 -3.57 5.81 13.32
C SER A 98 -4.38 6.01 14.60
N PRO A 99 -5.54 6.70 14.56
CA PRO A 99 -6.45 6.71 15.70
C PRO A 99 -6.91 5.31 16.15
N ALA A 100 -6.83 4.32 15.25
CA ALA A 100 -7.26 2.95 15.51
C ALA A 100 -6.14 2.04 16.06
N PHE A 101 -4.89 2.29 15.69
CA PHE A 101 -3.77 1.40 16.04
C PHE A 101 -2.42 2.12 15.99
N VAL A 102 -1.43 1.51 16.61
CA VAL A 102 -0.01 1.81 16.41
C VAL A 102 0.71 0.58 15.86
N ARG A 103 1.64 0.80 14.93
CA ARG A 103 2.38 -0.26 14.26
C ARG A 103 3.85 0.10 14.11
N PRO A 104 4.68 -0.09 15.17
CA PRO A 104 6.13 0.00 15.08
C PRO A 104 6.71 -1.24 14.42
N GLY A 105 7.88 -1.08 13.79
CA GLY A 105 8.56 -2.16 13.11
C GLY A 105 9.95 -1.83 12.62
N VAL A 106 10.49 -2.78 11.88
CA VAL A 106 11.78 -2.67 11.19
C VAL A 106 11.58 -3.00 9.72
N VAL A 107 12.35 -2.33 8.88
CA VAL A 107 12.26 -2.46 7.42
C VAL A 107 13.67 -2.63 6.88
N ALA A 108 13.88 -3.65 6.05
CA ALA A 108 15.06 -3.82 5.22
C ALA A 108 14.68 -3.57 3.75
N GLU A 109 15.47 -2.73 3.08
CA GLU A 109 15.28 -2.40 1.66
C GLU A 109 16.53 -2.79 0.89
N PHE A 110 16.34 -3.37 -0.28
CA PHE A 110 17.41 -3.74 -1.20
C PHE A 110 17.03 -3.35 -2.62
N GLN A 111 17.77 -2.42 -3.20
CA GLN A 111 17.60 -1.96 -4.57
C GLN A 111 18.82 -2.37 -5.41
N PRO A 112 18.85 -3.62 -5.95
CA PRO A 112 19.98 -4.10 -6.74
C PRO A 112 20.07 -3.42 -8.11
N LEU A 113 18.96 -2.96 -8.63
CA LEU A 113 18.84 -2.25 -9.90
C LEU A 113 17.93 -1.03 -9.72
N ALA A 114 18.16 0.01 -10.48
CA ALA A 114 17.33 1.22 -10.44
C ALA A 114 15.84 0.93 -10.77
N LEU A 115 15.56 -0.16 -11.47
CA LEU A 115 14.20 -0.58 -11.83
C LEU A 115 13.56 -1.53 -10.82
N LEU A 116 14.31 -2.15 -9.89
CA LEU A 116 13.82 -3.15 -8.95
C LEU A 116 14.17 -2.75 -7.51
N ASN A 117 13.14 -2.57 -6.68
CA ASN A 117 13.27 -2.40 -5.24
C ASN A 117 12.57 -3.56 -4.54
N LEU A 118 13.27 -4.19 -3.61
CA LEU A 118 12.78 -5.25 -2.75
C LEU A 118 12.75 -4.73 -1.30
N GLN A 119 11.68 -5.00 -0.59
CA GLN A 119 11.53 -4.61 0.80
C GLN A 119 10.94 -5.76 1.60
N VAL A 120 11.47 -5.95 2.81
CA VAL A 120 10.91 -6.82 3.83
C VAL A 120 10.68 -5.99 5.07
N SER A 121 9.50 -6.08 5.67
CA SER A 121 9.24 -5.46 6.97
C SER A 121 8.66 -6.46 7.96
N TYR A 122 9.00 -6.26 9.22
CA TYR A 122 8.36 -6.90 10.36
C TYR A 122 7.81 -5.81 11.27
N GLU A 123 6.52 -5.91 11.60
CA GLU A 123 5.81 -4.90 12.36
C GLU A 123 4.97 -5.56 13.44
N ARG A 124 4.92 -4.97 14.63
CA ARG A 124 3.98 -5.31 15.68
C ARG A 124 2.81 -4.34 15.65
N ILE A 125 1.59 -4.85 15.84
CA ILE A 125 0.36 -4.04 15.72
C ILE A 125 -0.37 -4.10 17.06
N TRP A 126 -0.78 -2.93 17.56
CA TRP A 126 -1.67 -2.79 18.70
C TRP A 126 -2.90 -2.01 18.26
N TRP A 127 -4.05 -2.69 18.28
CA TRP A 127 -5.34 -2.05 18.08
C TRP A 127 -5.87 -1.52 19.40
N PHE A 128 -6.32 -0.28 19.40
CA PHE A 128 -6.87 0.35 20.59
C PHE A 128 -8.38 0.10 20.68
N LEU A 129 -8.90 0.07 21.88
CA LEU A 129 -10.33 0.12 22.12
C LEU A 129 -10.66 1.57 22.50
N GLY A 130 -11.11 2.37 21.57
CA GLY A 130 -11.37 3.78 21.85
C GLY A 130 -12.34 4.43 20.87
N GLY A 131 -13.54 4.76 21.34
CA GLY A 131 -14.50 5.55 20.62
C GLY A 131 -14.91 5.04 19.25
N THR A 132 -15.32 5.91 18.37
CA THR A 132 -15.82 5.60 17.01
C THR A 132 -14.71 5.18 16.04
N TRP A 133 -13.43 5.31 16.40
CA TRP A 133 -12.31 5.25 15.46
C TRP A 133 -11.28 4.18 15.75
N GLY A 134 -11.31 3.54 16.90
CA GLY A 134 -10.15 2.88 17.45
C GLY A 134 -10.30 1.41 17.78
N HIS A 135 -10.91 0.58 16.91
CA HIS A 135 -11.05 -0.82 17.23
C HIS A 135 -10.91 -1.72 16.00
N MET A 136 -10.46 -2.92 16.25
CA MET A 136 -10.47 -4.01 15.30
C MET A 136 -11.88 -4.61 15.24
N GLN A 137 -12.48 -4.63 14.07
CA GLN A 137 -13.79 -5.23 13.87
C GLN A 137 -13.63 -6.68 13.39
N THR A 138 -14.25 -7.63 14.10
CA THR A 138 -14.10 -9.04 13.82
C THR A 138 -15.40 -9.67 13.30
N TYR A 139 -15.28 -10.76 12.53
CA TYR A 139 -16.37 -11.42 11.83
C TYR A 139 -16.20 -12.94 11.85
N ASP A 140 -17.33 -13.67 11.84
CA ASP A 140 -17.36 -15.14 11.75
C ASP A 140 -17.45 -15.63 10.30
N SER A 141 -17.90 -14.79 9.37
CA SER A 141 -18.17 -15.19 7.99
C SER A 141 -17.69 -14.14 7.00
N VAL A 142 -17.19 -14.59 5.87
CA VAL A 142 -16.83 -13.74 4.72
C VAL A 142 -18.04 -13.09 4.07
N ALA A 143 -19.24 -13.66 4.27
CA ALA A 143 -20.50 -13.11 3.80
C ALA A 143 -21.08 -12.03 4.74
N ALA A 144 -20.41 -11.75 5.88
CA ALA A 144 -20.83 -10.68 6.78
C ALA A 144 -20.80 -9.33 6.06
N ASN A 145 -21.76 -8.47 6.36
CA ASN A 145 -21.82 -7.14 5.79
C ASN A 145 -20.78 -6.22 6.45
N TRP A 146 -19.79 -5.79 5.69
CA TRP A 146 -18.77 -4.83 6.10
C TRP A 146 -18.80 -3.55 5.25
N SER A 147 -19.97 -3.22 4.71
CA SER A 147 -20.22 -1.94 4.06
C SER A 147 -19.98 -0.76 5.01
N SER A 148 -19.89 0.45 4.47
CA SER A 148 -19.64 1.65 5.28
C SER A 148 -20.71 1.90 6.35
N LEU A 149 -21.97 1.53 6.08
CA LEU A 149 -23.06 1.65 7.04
C LEU A 149 -22.92 0.58 8.13
N SER A 150 -22.70 -0.67 7.75
CA SER A 150 -22.56 -1.78 8.68
C SER A 150 -21.30 -1.70 9.54
N LEU A 151 -20.21 -1.10 9.04
CA LEU A 151 -19.02 -0.85 9.84
C LEU A 151 -19.32 0.06 11.03
N ASN A 152 -20.23 1.01 10.88
CA ASN A 152 -20.63 1.88 11.98
C ASN A 152 -21.45 1.15 13.04
N ASP A 153 -22.30 0.19 12.66
CA ASP A 153 -23.13 -0.59 13.56
C ASP A 153 -22.36 -1.77 14.18
N ALA A 154 -21.58 -2.49 13.38
CA ALA A 154 -20.72 -3.58 13.85
C ALA A 154 -19.61 -3.09 14.79
N ALA A 155 -19.19 -1.82 14.66
CA ALA A 155 -18.27 -1.17 15.57
C ALA A 155 -18.70 -1.26 17.03
N LYS A 156 -19.99 -1.30 17.29
CA LYS A 156 -20.55 -1.38 18.63
C LYS A 156 -20.62 -2.82 19.16
N MET A 157 -20.76 -3.80 18.27
CA MET A 157 -21.05 -5.19 18.65
C MET A 157 -19.82 -6.12 18.60
N ASN A 158 -18.94 -5.97 17.63
CA ASN A 158 -17.82 -6.90 17.38
C ASN A 158 -16.44 -6.24 17.47
N ALA A 159 -16.39 -5.05 18.04
CA ALA A 159 -15.16 -4.33 18.25
C ALA A 159 -14.31 -4.96 19.36
N VAL A 160 -13.01 -5.14 19.09
CA VAL A 160 -12.03 -5.63 20.04
C VAL A 160 -10.77 -4.77 20.02
N ALA A 161 -10.12 -4.65 21.16
CA ALA A 161 -8.71 -4.34 21.23
C ALA A 161 -7.91 -5.61 20.95
N GLY A 162 -6.78 -5.51 20.31
CA GLY A 162 -6.00 -6.70 20.00
C GLY A 162 -4.56 -6.38 19.68
N THR A 163 -3.71 -7.37 19.80
CA THR A 163 -2.31 -7.30 19.40
C THR A 163 -2.04 -8.30 18.31
N GLY A 164 -1.15 -7.94 17.41
CA GLY A 164 -0.75 -8.83 16.32
C GLY A 164 0.63 -8.50 15.80
N GLN A 165 1.01 -9.24 14.79
CA GLN A 165 2.28 -9.10 14.10
C GLN A 165 2.02 -9.19 12.60
N GLN A 166 2.90 -8.55 11.83
CA GLN A 166 2.80 -8.55 10.38
C GLN A 166 4.20 -8.66 9.77
N VAL A 167 4.33 -9.49 8.76
CA VAL A 167 5.48 -9.50 7.84
C VAL A 167 4.98 -9.07 6.47
N THR A 168 5.65 -8.10 5.86
CA THR A 168 5.36 -7.69 4.48
C THR A 168 6.57 -7.96 3.60
N LEU A 169 6.35 -8.68 2.53
CA LEU A 169 7.28 -8.84 1.42
C LEU A 169 6.80 -7.93 0.29
N GLN A 170 7.61 -6.98 -0.14
CA GLN A 170 7.24 -6.05 -1.20
C GLN A 170 8.30 -6.08 -2.31
N GLY A 171 7.83 -6.16 -3.55
CA GLY A 171 8.62 -5.94 -4.75
C GLY A 171 8.04 -4.78 -5.54
N THR A 172 8.88 -3.82 -5.92
CA THR A 172 8.49 -2.71 -6.79
C THR A 172 9.31 -2.77 -8.06
N LEU A 173 8.61 -2.89 -9.19
CA LEU A 173 9.17 -2.72 -10.52
C LEU A 173 8.77 -1.34 -11.03
N GLN A 174 9.75 -0.59 -11.52
CA GLN A 174 9.50 0.74 -12.04
C GLN A 174 10.32 0.98 -13.31
N ALA A 175 9.69 1.64 -14.27
CA ALA A 175 10.33 1.97 -15.53
C ALA A 175 9.90 3.34 -16.00
N ARG A 176 10.77 4.03 -16.75
CA ARG A 176 10.48 5.31 -17.36
C ARG A 176 10.58 5.20 -18.87
N VAL A 177 9.55 5.68 -19.55
CA VAL A 177 9.49 5.76 -21.01
C VAL A 177 9.70 7.20 -21.42
N GLY A 178 10.83 7.48 -22.04
CA GLY A 178 11.24 8.85 -22.35
C GLY A 178 11.48 9.68 -21.10
N GLN A 179 11.14 10.96 -21.15
CA GLN A 179 11.31 11.90 -20.02
C GLN A 179 10.05 12.13 -19.19
N THR A 180 8.91 11.70 -19.69
CA THR A 180 7.61 12.13 -19.19
C THR A 180 6.81 11.00 -18.55
N LEU A 181 6.83 9.79 -19.10
CA LEU A 181 5.98 8.69 -18.65
C LEU A 181 6.75 7.75 -17.73
N ALA A 182 6.16 7.39 -16.61
CA ALA A 182 6.65 6.36 -15.69
C ALA A 182 5.58 5.30 -15.46
N ILE A 183 6.00 4.05 -15.38
CA ILE A 183 5.15 2.91 -15.01
C ILE A 183 5.77 2.31 -13.76
N ARG A 184 4.95 2.06 -12.75
CA ARG A 184 5.35 1.44 -11.50
C ARG A 184 4.35 0.35 -11.12
N ASN A 185 4.85 -0.84 -10.83
CA ASN A 185 4.07 -1.92 -10.25
C ASN A 185 4.64 -2.25 -8.88
N THR A 186 3.79 -2.22 -7.86
CA THR A 186 4.15 -2.58 -6.50
C THR A 186 3.32 -3.79 -6.07
N PHE A 187 3.98 -4.90 -5.88
CA PHE A 187 3.40 -6.14 -5.35
C PHE A 187 3.75 -6.29 -3.88
N ARG A 188 2.78 -6.67 -3.05
CA ARG A 188 2.95 -6.98 -1.63
C ARG A 188 2.30 -8.31 -1.29
N ALA A 189 3.03 -9.15 -0.59
CA ALA A 189 2.47 -10.28 0.13
C ALA A 189 2.60 -10.00 1.62
N VAL A 190 1.47 -9.93 2.31
CA VAL A 190 1.39 -9.55 3.70
C VAL A 190 0.90 -10.74 4.50
N ARG A 191 1.72 -11.23 5.41
CA ARG A 191 1.38 -12.25 6.39
C ARG A 191 1.09 -11.56 7.72
N GLN A 192 -0.05 -11.86 8.30
CA GLN A 192 -0.44 -11.30 9.59
C GLN A 192 -1.00 -12.39 10.49
N TRP A 193 -0.81 -12.20 11.79
CA TRP A 193 -1.36 -13.05 12.84
C TRP A 193 -1.62 -12.25 14.09
N TYR A 194 -2.81 -12.42 14.64
CA TYR A 194 -3.29 -11.75 15.84
C TYR A 194 -3.43 -12.71 17.00
N ASP A 195 -3.20 -12.21 18.20
CA ASP A 195 -3.49 -12.92 19.44
C ASP A 195 -4.99 -12.89 19.71
N THR A 196 -5.71 -13.87 19.14
CA THR A 196 -7.15 -13.96 19.26
C THR A 196 -7.60 -14.56 20.60
N ASP A 197 -6.71 -15.14 21.39
CA ASP A 197 -7.02 -15.67 22.72
C ASP A 197 -7.26 -14.54 23.72
N SER A 198 -6.68 -13.36 23.47
CA SER A 198 -6.93 -12.14 24.24
C SER A 198 -8.29 -11.49 23.96
N PHE A 199 -9.04 -11.93 22.94
CA PHE A 199 -10.33 -11.36 22.61
C PHE A 199 -11.38 -11.73 23.67
N PRO A 200 -12.31 -10.81 24.00
CA PRO A 200 -13.40 -11.10 24.91
C PRO A 200 -14.21 -12.31 24.48
N ALA A 201 -14.76 -13.04 25.45
CA ALA A 201 -15.61 -14.19 25.19
C ALA A 201 -16.78 -13.84 24.26
N GLY A 202 -17.11 -14.74 23.33
CA GLY A 202 -18.19 -14.55 22.36
C GLY A 202 -17.87 -13.62 21.19
N ARG A 203 -16.66 -13.13 21.08
CA ARG A 203 -16.23 -12.35 19.88
C ARG A 203 -15.74 -13.28 18.78
N PRO A 204 -16.04 -12.94 17.49
CA PRO A 204 -15.45 -13.62 16.34
C PRO A 204 -13.93 -13.61 16.39
N ARG A 205 -13.29 -14.69 15.93
CA ARG A 205 -11.82 -14.83 15.99
C ARG A 205 -11.17 -15.17 14.65
N ALA A 206 -11.96 -15.53 13.64
CA ALA A 206 -11.43 -16.04 12.38
C ALA A 206 -11.08 -14.93 11.37
N LEU A 207 -11.90 -13.91 11.32
CA LEU A 207 -11.82 -12.83 10.32
C LEU A 207 -11.87 -11.46 10.99
N TYR A 208 -11.28 -10.48 10.34
CA TYR A 208 -11.43 -9.08 10.74
C TYR A 208 -11.47 -8.17 9.51
N TYR A 209 -12.01 -6.96 9.67
CA TYR A 209 -11.94 -5.93 8.65
C TYR A 209 -10.62 -5.15 8.76
N ASN A 210 -9.85 -5.17 7.67
CA ASN A 210 -8.64 -4.39 7.56
C ASN A 210 -8.93 -3.05 6.87
N PRO A 211 -8.96 -1.92 7.60
CA PRO A 211 -9.24 -0.62 7.02
C PRO A 211 -8.15 -0.16 6.04
N PHE A 212 -6.92 -0.66 6.13
CA PHE A 212 -5.84 -0.30 5.23
C PHE A 212 -6.14 -0.72 3.79
N TYR A 213 -6.62 -1.95 3.64
CA TYR A 213 -6.88 -2.55 2.33
C TYR A 213 -8.35 -2.50 1.93
N ASP A 214 -9.25 -2.09 2.86
CA ASP A 214 -10.69 -2.12 2.68
C ASP A 214 -11.16 -3.53 2.30
N SER A 215 -10.80 -4.49 3.12
CA SER A 215 -11.05 -5.91 2.88
C SER A 215 -11.29 -6.68 4.18
N ILE A 216 -12.00 -7.81 4.07
CA ILE A 216 -12.07 -8.81 5.12
C ILE A 216 -10.89 -9.75 4.97
N GLU A 217 -10.17 -9.97 6.06
CA GLU A 217 -8.96 -10.77 6.10
C GLU A 217 -9.00 -11.77 7.26
N ARG A 218 -8.21 -12.83 7.17
CA ARG A 218 -8.02 -13.76 8.29
C ARG A 218 -7.21 -13.07 9.38
N THR A 219 -7.57 -13.33 10.64
CA THR A 219 -6.76 -12.94 11.81
C THR A 219 -5.40 -13.65 11.81
N ASP A 220 -5.30 -14.80 11.13
CA ASP A 220 -4.08 -15.54 10.86
C ASP A 220 -4.06 -15.94 9.37
N GLY A 221 -3.51 -15.08 8.50
CA GLY A 221 -3.59 -15.28 7.06
C GLY A 221 -2.65 -14.43 6.23
N TRP A 222 -2.78 -14.61 4.94
CA TRP A 222 -2.09 -13.84 3.92
C TRP A 222 -3.06 -12.94 3.16
N VAL A 223 -2.60 -11.75 2.81
CA VAL A 223 -3.25 -10.91 1.80
C VAL A 223 -2.22 -10.52 0.74
N VAL A 224 -2.66 -10.55 -0.51
CA VAL A 224 -1.87 -10.11 -1.67
C VAL A 224 -2.42 -8.80 -2.15
N VAL A 225 -1.55 -7.83 -2.35
CA VAL A 225 -1.89 -6.49 -2.85
C VAL A 225 -1.02 -6.17 -4.05
N ASN A 226 -1.62 -5.66 -5.10
CA ASN A 226 -0.89 -5.16 -6.26
C ASN A 226 -1.40 -3.77 -6.64
N ASP A 227 -0.47 -2.82 -6.78
CA ASP A 227 -0.73 -1.48 -7.27
C ASP A 227 0.03 -1.25 -8.57
N LEU A 228 -0.67 -0.92 -9.64
CA LEU A 228 -0.10 -0.51 -10.93
C LEU A 228 -0.35 0.99 -11.14
N ASP A 229 0.71 1.76 -11.24
CA ASP A 229 0.69 3.18 -11.53
C ASP A 229 1.20 3.46 -12.94
N VAL A 230 0.47 4.30 -13.67
CA VAL A 230 0.93 4.92 -14.92
C VAL A 230 0.91 6.43 -14.71
N ILE A 231 2.09 7.06 -14.70
CA ILE A 231 2.28 8.44 -14.24
C ILE A 231 2.95 9.26 -15.34
N ALA A 232 2.36 10.39 -15.70
CA ALA A 232 2.96 11.42 -16.50
C ALA A 232 3.56 12.51 -15.60
N THR A 233 4.83 12.83 -15.81
CA THR A 233 5.56 13.88 -15.08
C THR A 233 5.56 15.16 -15.93
N LEU A 234 4.95 16.22 -15.41
CA LEU A 234 5.00 17.55 -15.98
C LEU A 234 6.25 18.26 -15.42
N THR A 235 7.36 18.08 -16.11
CA THR A 235 8.72 18.36 -15.60
C THR A 235 8.95 19.80 -15.14
N ASP A 236 8.29 20.76 -15.75
CA ASP A 236 8.49 22.18 -15.44
C ASP A 236 7.69 22.64 -14.22
N LEU A 237 6.66 21.91 -13.86
CA LEU A 237 5.74 22.26 -12.79
C LEU A 237 5.96 21.47 -11.48
N GLY A 238 6.80 20.43 -11.46
CA GLY A 238 6.93 19.53 -10.31
C GLY A 238 5.68 18.68 -10.06
N THR A 239 4.78 18.62 -11.05
CA THR A 239 3.50 17.93 -10.98
C THR A 239 3.57 16.57 -11.66
N ASN A 240 3.00 15.56 -11.02
CA ASN A 240 2.77 14.27 -11.63
C ASN A 240 1.26 13.99 -11.67
N ILE A 241 0.79 13.48 -12.79
CA ILE A 241 -0.61 13.09 -12.99
C ILE A 241 -0.62 11.67 -13.53
N GLY A 242 -1.48 10.82 -13.01
CA GLY A 242 -1.50 9.44 -13.45
C GLY A 242 -2.79 8.72 -13.08
N LEU A 243 -2.76 7.43 -13.36
CA LEU A 243 -3.80 6.47 -12.98
C LEU A 243 -3.19 5.38 -12.12
N ARG A 244 -3.92 4.96 -11.08
CA ARG A 244 -3.60 3.81 -10.25
C ARG A 244 -4.69 2.76 -10.38
N TYR A 245 -4.28 1.53 -10.68
CA TYR A 245 -5.10 0.34 -10.54
C TYR A 245 -4.60 -0.48 -9.37
N SER A 246 -5.50 -0.81 -8.44
CA SER A 246 -5.18 -1.55 -7.23
C SER A 246 -6.01 -2.83 -7.13
N VAL A 247 -5.37 -3.92 -6.76
CA VAL A 247 -6.01 -5.21 -6.46
C VAL A 247 -5.65 -5.61 -5.04
N VAL A 248 -6.64 -6.04 -4.27
CA VAL A 248 -6.47 -6.65 -2.95
C VAL A 248 -7.14 -8.01 -2.95
N ALA A 249 -6.40 -9.05 -2.63
CA ALA A 249 -6.87 -10.44 -2.63
C ALA A 249 -6.50 -11.12 -1.31
N PRO A 250 -7.41 -11.17 -0.33
CA PRO A 250 -7.23 -11.97 0.89
C PRO A 250 -7.20 -13.46 0.55
N LEU A 251 -6.24 -14.20 1.11
CA LEU A 251 -6.14 -15.65 0.94
C LEU A 251 -6.88 -16.34 2.12
N LEU A 252 -8.15 -16.61 1.91
CA LEU A 252 -9.06 -17.05 2.97
C LEU A 252 -9.03 -18.57 3.23
N GLY A 253 -8.48 -19.36 2.29
CA GLY A 253 -8.39 -20.81 2.43
C GLY A 253 -9.77 -21.46 2.63
N ASP A 254 -9.89 -22.23 3.70
CA ASP A 254 -11.11 -22.93 4.12
C ASP A 254 -12.27 -22.02 4.56
N LEU A 255 -11.97 -20.77 4.94
CA LEU A 255 -12.97 -19.76 5.26
C LEU A 255 -13.57 -19.09 4.02
N GLY A 256 -12.94 -19.26 2.86
CA GLY A 256 -13.44 -18.73 1.58
C GLY A 256 -14.69 -19.49 1.14
N ARG A 257 -15.67 -18.74 0.63
CA ARG A 257 -16.88 -19.30 0.03
C ARG A 257 -16.82 -19.08 -1.47
N SER A 258 -17.25 -20.08 -2.24
CA SER A 258 -17.22 -19.99 -3.71
C SER A 258 -18.24 -18.99 -4.29
N ASP A 259 -19.25 -18.64 -3.50
CA ASP A 259 -20.30 -17.68 -3.84
C ASP A 259 -20.00 -16.25 -3.39
N VAL A 260 -18.85 -16.01 -2.72
CA VAL A 260 -18.44 -14.72 -2.19
C VAL A 260 -17.09 -14.33 -2.78
N ASP A 261 -17.06 -13.28 -3.61
CA ASP A 261 -15.81 -12.69 -4.08
C ASP A 261 -15.32 -11.61 -3.10
N THR A 262 -14.25 -11.93 -2.39
CA THR A 262 -13.61 -11.02 -1.44
C THR A 262 -12.48 -10.20 -2.06
N THR A 263 -12.21 -10.40 -3.35
CA THR A 263 -11.21 -9.61 -4.06
C THR A 263 -11.74 -8.20 -4.33
N THR A 264 -10.89 -7.21 -4.11
CA THR A 264 -11.24 -5.82 -4.36
C THR A 264 -10.40 -5.28 -5.51
N HIS A 265 -11.04 -4.66 -6.49
CA HIS A 265 -10.39 -3.96 -7.60
C HIS A 265 -10.78 -2.48 -7.57
N ARG A 266 -9.79 -1.60 -7.66
CA ARG A 266 -9.99 -0.15 -7.67
C ARG A 266 -9.20 0.48 -8.79
N LEU A 267 -9.77 1.52 -9.41
CA LEU A 267 -9.11 2.32 -10.46
C LEU A 267 -9.39 3.80 -10.24
N GLY A 268 -8.40 4.64 -10.43
CA GLY A 268 -8.64 6.07 -10.40
C GLY A 268 -7.41 6.94 -10.54
N PRO A 269 -7.60 8.27 -10.69
CA PRO A 269 -6.52 9.22 -10.87
C PRO A 269 -5.68 9.40 -9.59
N ILE A 270 -4.40 9.64 -9.82
CA ILE A 270 -3.44 10.12 -8.83
C ILE A 270 -2.81 11.41 -9.35
N VAL A 271 -2.73 12.41 -8.48
CA VAL A 271 -2.06 13.67 -8.76
C VAL A 271 -1.11 13.95 -7.61
N SER A 272 0.10 14.38 -7.91
CA SER A 272 1.04 14.84 -6.89
C SER A 272 1.78 16.09 -7.33
N TYR A 273 2.10 16.93 -6.37
CA TYR A 273 2.89 18.12 -6.55
C TYR A 273 4.06 18.12 -5.57
N THR A 274 5.29 18.14 -6.11
CA THR A 274 6.51 18.21 -5.30
C THR A 274 7.01 19.63 -5.31
N PHE A 275 7.05 20.27 -4.14
CA PHE A 275 7.58 21.61 -3.98
C PHE A 275 9.08 21.62 -4.26
N ARG A 276 9.56 22.74 -4.76
CA ARG A 276 11.00 22.91 -5.03
C ARG A 276 11.78 22.78 -3.74
N GLU A 277 12.84 22.00 -3.81
CA GLU A 277 13.79 21.77 -2.74
C GLU A 277 14.47 23.09 -2.30
N ARG A 278 14.54 23.34 -1.00
CA ARG A 278 15.43 24.35 -0.43
C ARG A 278 16.68 23.62 0.09
N ARG A 279 17.84 23.99 -0.41
CA ARG A 279 19.10 23.48 0.09
C ARG A 279 19.17 23.64 1.62
N HIS A 280 19.59 22.61 2.33
CA HIS A 280 19.73 22.58 3.79
C HIS A 280 18.42 22.64 4.62
N SER A 281 17.32 22.24 4.07
CA SER A 281 16.08 22.09 4.85
C SER A 281 15.91 20.65 5.32
N TRP A 282 15.56 20.51 6.60
CA TRP A 282 15.10 19.23 7.14
C TRP A 282 13.81 18.72 6.42
N LEU A 283 13.10 19.61 5.76
CA LEU A 283 11.93 19.31 4.96
C LEU A 283 12.34 19.22 3.48
N ASN A 284 12.82 18.05 3.06
CA ASN A 284 13.33 17.85 1.73
C ASN A 284 12.26 17.25 0.80
N ALA A 285 12.13 17.77 -0.41
CA ALA A 285 11.16 17.36 -1.43
C ALA A 285 9.73 17.18 -0.88
N PRO A 286 9.16 18.17 -0.16
CA PRO A 286 7.79 18.04 0.34
C PRO A 286 6.85 17.86 -0.85
N THR A 287 5.98 16.84 -0.73
CA THR A 287 5.06 16.42 -1.80
C THR A 287 3.66 16.34 -1.24
N LEU A 288 2.74 17.04 -1.86
CA LEU A 288 1.31 16.88 -1.66
C LEU A 288 0.78 15.91 -2.71
N PHE A 289 -0.08 14.98 -2.33
CA PHE A 289 -0.70 14.05 -3.27
C PHE A 289 -2.17 13.83 -2.98
N VAL A 290 -2.90 13.57 -4.06
CA VAL A 290 -4.32 13.24 -4.05
C VAL A 290 -4.51 11.96 -4.87
N LEU A 291 -5.28 11.03 -4.33
CA LEU A 291 -5.70 9.81 -5.00
C LEU A 291 -7.21 9.66 -4.85
N ALA A 292 -7.91 9.43 -5.96
CA ALA A 292 -9.31 9.10 -5.96
C ALA A 292 -9.50 7.79 -6.72
N GLN A 293 -10.01 6.75 -6.07
CA GLN A 293 -10.21 5.44 -6.71
C GLN A 293 -11.65 4.98 -6.53
N TRP A 294 -12.28 4.57 -7.63
CA TRP A 294 -13.58 3.90 -7.63
C TRP A 294 -13.38 2.39 -7.55
N TRP A 295 -14.28 1.71 -6.85
CA TRP A 295 -14.33 0.26 -6.84
C TRP A 295 -14.92 -0.24 -8.16
N ILE A 296 -14.18 -1.12 -8.84
CA ILE A 296 -14.65 -1.83 -10.04
C ILE A 296 -15.27 -3.16 -9.61
N VAL A 297 -14.61 -3.83 -8.66
CA VAL A 297 -15.07 -5.06 -8.04
C VAL A 297 -14.95 -4.91 -6.54
N ASN A 298 -16.04 -5.05 -5.83
CA ASN A 298 -16.08 -5.15 -4.37
C ASN A 298 -17.50 -5.56 -3.96
N GLN A 299 -17.63 -6.57 -3.13
CA GLN A 299 -18.91 -7.13 -2.73
C GLN A 299 -19.87 -6.09 -2.11
N TRP A 300 -19.34 -5.13 -1.36
CA TRP A 300 -20.14 -4.18 -0.58
C TRP A 300 -20.08 -2.73 -1.08
N ARG A 301 -19.23 -2.44 -2.08
CA ARG A 301 -19.02 -1.08 -2.60
C ARG A 301 -19.52 -0.88 -4.02
N THR A 302 -19.86 -1.95 -4.75
CA THR A 302 -20.26 -1.87 -6.16
C THR A 302 -21.76 -1.93 -6.41
N GLY A 303 -22.58 -1.82 -5.37
CA GLY A 303 -23.98 -1.45 -5.54
C GLY A 303 -25.01 -2.58 -5.59
N ASN A 304 -24.61 -3.83 -5.48
CA ASN A 304 -25.59 -4.93 -5.55
C ASN A 304 -26.37 -5.15 -4.24
N THR A 305 -25.89 -4.62 -3.13
CA THR A 305 -26.45 -4.89 -1.79
C THR A 305 -26.83 -3.65 -0.99
N GLU A 306 -26.36 -2.47 -1.38
CA GLU A 306 -26.72 -1.19 -0.73
C GLU A 306 -27.28 -0.21 -1.76
N THR A 307 -28.57 -0.24 -1.99
CA THR A 307 -29.25 0.51 -3.06
C THR A 307 -29.24 2.02 -2.90
N ASN A 308 -28.82 2.58 -1.74
CA ASN A 308 -28.94 4.02 -1.46
C ASN A 308 -27.72 4.65 -0.77
N SER A 309 -26.56 3.99 -0.75
CA SER A 309 -25.39 4.54 -0.08
C SER A 309 -24.59 5.45 -1.00
N VAL A 310 -24.32 6.68 -0.54
CA VAL A 310 -23.38 7.63 -1.19
C VAL A 310 -22.01 6.97 -1.42
N THR A 311 -21.65 5.97 -0.61
CA THR A 311 -20.38 5.26 -0.70
C THR A 311 -20.22 4.42 -1.97
N GLN A 312 -21.31 4.08 -2.67
CA GLN A 312 -21.25 3.34 -3.94
C GLN A 312 -20.74 4.20 -5.09
N TRP A 313 -21.07 5.49 -5.08
CA TRP A 313 -20.72 6.43 -6.13
C TRP A 313 -19.49 7.26 -5.82
N ALA A 314 -19.25 7.51 -4.53
CA ALA A 314 -18.11 8.28 -4.06
C ALA A 314 -16.84 7.42 -4.12
N PRO A 315 -15.75 7.91 -4.71
CA PRO A 315 -14.48 7.19 -4.69
C PRO A 315 -13.92 7.08 -3.27
N MET A 316 -13.03 6.14 -3.06
CA MET A 316 -12.06 6.24 -1.99
C MET A 316 -11.16 7.43 -2.32
N PHE A 317 -11.15 8.43 -1.45
CA PHE A 317 -10.37 9.63 -1.63
C PHE A 317 -9.26 9.68 -0.58
N ILE A 318 -8.01 9.91 -1.02
CA ILE A 318 -6.85 10.08 -0.15
C ILE A 318 -6.20 11.41 -0.46
N LEU A 319 -6.02 12.22 0.59
CA LEU A 319 -5.18 13.41 0.58
C LEU A 319 -3.98 13.13 1.46
N GLY A 320 -2.77 13.32 0.95
CA GLY A 320 -1.57 13.06 1.72
C GLY A 320 -0.46 14.06 1.46
N PHE A 321 0.42 14.12 2.45
CA PHE A 321 1.62 14.92 2.43
C PHE A 321 2.81 14.04 2.82
N SER A 322 3.91 14.14 2.09
CA SER A 322 5.12 13.39 2.40
C SER A 322 6.36 14.27 2.24
N PHE A 323 7.40 13.93 2.97
CA PHE A 323 8.73 14.49 2.79
C PHE A 323 9.78 13.47 3.20
N ARG A 324 11.00 13.71 2.78
CA ARG A 324 12.15 12.85 3.07
C ARG A 324 13.39 13.70 3.27
N GLY A 325 14.41 13.12 3.87
CA GLY A 325 15.72 13.73 3.99
C GLY A 325 16.80 12.68 4.01
N ASP A 326 17.95 13.08 3.49
CA ASP A 326 19.22 12.38 3.61
C ASP A 326 20.13 13.31 4.41
N ALA A 327 20.75 12.81 5.47
CA ALA A 327 21.69 13.58 6.30
C ALA A 327 23.12 13.50 5.75
#